data_af79c21d94dd2ce411e8ddac60f2c7c9
#
_entry.id   af79c21d94dd2ce411e8ddac60f2c7c9
#
_cell.length_a   1.000
_cell.length_b   1.000
_cell.length_c   1.000
_cell.angle_alpha   90.00
_cell.angle_beta   90.00
_cell.angle_gamma   90.00
#
_symmetry.space_group_name_H-M   'P 1'
#
loop_
_entity.id
_entity.type
_entity.pdbx_description
1 polymer ?
#
loop_
_entity_poly.entity_id
_entity_poly.type
_entity_poly.pdbx_seq_one_letter_code
_entity_poly.pdbx_strand_id
1 'polypeptide(L)'
;MVLQKLSLQRLAEDNSTPLLIIDHETIRENYRSFKDALPRVQAYYAVKANSDPEIVKTLYKIGASFDVASFPEFMIVYENIKNLPEKERQDFIWDKIIYANTIKQTKTLGELDPYKPLVTYDNIDELKKIKEHCPHAGVVLRIRVPNTGSMVELSSKFGALRREAF
;
A
#
# COMPACT_ATOMS: atom_id res chain seq x y z
N MET A 1 7.45 -23.35 -3.91
CA MET A 1 7.26 -24.55 -4.78
C MET A 1 6.74 -24.05 -6.12
N VAL A 2 7.60 -24.03 -7.12
CA VAL A 2 7.20 -23.60 -8.48
C VAL A 2 6.18 -24.63 -8.99
N LEU A 3 5.02 -24.15 -9.46
CA LEU A 3 4.03 -25.01 -10.14
C LEU A 3 4.72 -25.88 -11.20
N GLN A 4 4.68 -27.18 -11.04
CA GLN A 4 5.30 -28.09 -11.99
C GLN A 4 4.61 -28.01 -13.35
N LYS A 5 5.36 -28.12 -14.44
CA LYS A 5 4.84 -28.03 -15.82
C LYS A 5 3.60 -28.89 -16.08
N LEU A 6 3.53 -30.09 -15.47
CA LEU A 6 2.37 -30.98 -15.53
C LEU A 6 1.10 -30.42 -14.85
N SER A 7 1.24 -29.63 -13.77
CA SER A 7 0.09 -29.01 -13.11
C SER A 7 -0.44 -27.81 -13.90
N LEU A 8 0.41 -27.07 -14.59
CA LEU A 8 0.01 -25.97 -15.49
C LEU A 8 -0.77 -26.48 -16.71
N GLN A 9 -0.35 -27.59 -17.30
CA GLN A 9 -1.07 -28.22 -18.40
C GLN A 9 -2.48 -28.63 -17.99
N ARG A 10 -2.63 -29.33 -16.84
CA ARG A 10 -3.94 -29.70 -16.31
C ARG A 10 -4.83 -28.50 -16.02
N LEU A 11 -4.28 -27.44 -15.41
CA LEU A 11 -5.04 -26.22 -15.16
C LEU A 11 -5.55 -25.56 -16.46
N ALA A 12 -4.73 -25.57 -17.52
CA ALA A 12 -5.12 -25.05 -18.82
C ALA A 12 -6.20 -25.93 -19.52
N GLU A 13 -6.12 -27.26 -19.37
CA GLU A 13 -7.11 -28.21 -19.88
C GLU A 13 -8.44 -28.06 -19.15
N ASP A 14 -8.42 -27.95 -17.82
CA ASP A 14 -9.61 -27.90 -16.97
C ASP A 14 -10.34 -26.54 -17.04
N ASN A 15 -9.61 -25.43 -17.28
CA ASN A 15 -10.16 -24.07 -17.21
C ASN A 15 -10.14 -23.31 -18.54
N SER A 16 -9.66 -23.93 -19.62
CA SER A 16 -9.42 -23.28 -20.92
C SER A 16 -8.35 -22.17 -20.87
N THR A 17 -7.97 -21.62 -22.03
CA THR A 17 -6.99 -20.55 -22.19
C THR A 17 -7.61 -19.35 -22.89
N PRO A 18 -7.20 -18.08 -22.64
CA PRO A 18 -6.08 -17.68 -21.78
C PRO A 18 -6.41 -17.80 -20.27
N LEU A 19 -5.43 -18.19 -19.44
CA LEU A 19 -5.56 -18.39 -18.00
C LEU A 19 -4.50 -17.61 -17.24
N LEU A 20 -4.90 -16.76 -16.29
CA LEU A 20 -4.02 -16.10 -15.33
C LEU A 20 -3.98 -16.93 -14.04
N ILE A 21 -2.79 -17.36 -13.65
CA ILE A 21 -2.57 -18.15 -12.43
C ILE A 21 -1.82 -17.30 -11.42
N ILE A 22 -2.36 -17.20 -10.21
CA ILE A 22 -1.74 -16.53 -9.07
C ILE A 22 -1.33 -17.58 -8.04
N ASP A 23 -0.02 -17.74 -7.84
CA ASP A 23 0.52 -18.67 -6.85
C ASP A 23 0.73 -17.97 -5.51
N HIS A 24 -0.16 -18.23 -4.57
CA HIS A 24 -0.12 -17.62 -3.23
C HIS A 24 1.07 -18.10 -2.39
N GLU A 25 1.63 -19.27 -2.64
CA GLU A 25 2.85 -19.71 -1.92
C GLU A 25 4.07 -18.93 -2.39
N THR A 26 4.20 -18.70 -3.69
CA THR A 26 5.25 -17.82 -4.23
C THR A 26 5.15 -16.39 -3.66
N ILE A 27 3.94 -15.84 -3.46
CA ILE A 27 3.76 -14.54 -2.79
C ILE A 27 4.31 -14.57 -1.36
N ARG A 28 4.00 -15.63 -0.58
CA ARG A 28 4.49 -15.78 0.79
C ARG A 28 6.00 -15.95 0.85
N GLU A 29 6.57 -16.77 -0.02
CA GLU A 29 8.01 -17.01 -0.11
C GLU A 29 8.77 -15.73 -0.45
N ASN A 30 8.29 -14.94 -1.43
CA ASN A 30 8.88 -13.66 -1.80
C ASN A 30 8.87 -12.66 -0.64
N TYR A 31 7.76 -12.54 0.08
CA TYR A 31 7.66 -11.66 1.24
C TYR A 31 8.62 -12.10 2.36
N ARG A 32 8.67 -13.41 2.67
CA ARG A 32 9.60 -13.94 3.70
C ARG A 32 11.05 -13.67 3.31
N SER A 33 11.44 -13.98 2.07
CA SER A 33 12.80 -13.74 1.56
C SER A 33 13.20 -12.26 1.67
N PHE A 34 12.27 -11.33 1.38
CA PHE A 34 12.51 -9.91 1.58
C PHE A 34 12.74 -9.57 3.05
N LYS A 35 11.91 -10.09 3.94
CA LYS A 35 12.02 -9.85 5.40
C LYS A 35 13.30 -10.45 5.98
N ASP A 36 13.71 -11.62 5.52
CA ASP A 36 14.94 -12.28 5.97
C ASP A 36 16.19 -11.50 5.51
N ALA A 37 16.17 -11.00 4.27
CA ALA A 37 17.26 -10.17 3.73
C ALA A 37 17.34 -8.79 4.38
N LEU A 38 16.20 -8.20 4.78
CA LEU A 38 16.08 -6.85 5.29
C LEU A 38 15.24 -6.80 6.58
N PRO A 39 15.68 -7.45 7.69
CA PRO A 39 14.86 -7.65 8.89
C PRO A 39 14.45 -6.36 9.60
N ARG A 40 15.21 -5.26 9.41
CA ARG A 40 14.91 -3.94 9.99
C ARG A 40 14.01 -3.06 9.10
N VAL A 41 13.63 -3.55 7.91
CA VAL A 41 12.80 -2.80 6.96
C VAL A 41 11.37 -3.28 7.06
N GLN A 42 10.44 -2.34 7.21
CA GLN A 42 9.00 -2.60 7.05
C GLN A 42 8.64 -2.43 5.57
N ALA A 43 8.25 -3.55 4.95
CA ALA A 43 7.86 -3.53 3.54
C ALA A 43 6.37 -3.19 3.41
N TYR A 44 6.05 -2.19 2.58
CA TYR A 44 4.69 -1.82 2.23
C TYR A 44 4.37 -2.33 0.81
N TYR A 45 3.43 -3.24 0.70
CA TYR A 45 2.93 -3.71 -0.58
C TYR A 45 2.12 -2.62 -1.27
N ALA A 46 2.52 -2.20 -2.46
CA ALA A 46 1.76 -1.24 -3.26
C ALA A 46 0.54 -1.94 -3.88
N VAL A 47 -0.66 -1.70 -3.31
CA VAL A 47 -1.91 -2.38 -3.71
C VAL A 47 -2.22 -2.17 -5.19
N LYS A 48 -1.87 -1.03 -5.76
CA LYS A 48 -2.00 -0.73 -7.21
C LYS A 48 -1.27 -1.72 -8.14
N ALA A 49 -0.28 -2.47 -7.64
CA ALA A 49 0.43 -3.47 -8.45
C ALA A 49 -0.47 -4.65 -8.82
N ASN A 50 -1.27 -5.12 -7.87
CA ASN A 50 -2.39 -6.03 -8.09
C ASN A 50 -3.34 -5.94 -6.89
N SER A 51 -4.52 -5.39 -7.10
CA SER A 51 -5.53 -5.14 -6.07
C SER A 51 -6.49 -6.32 -5.84
N ASP A 52 -6.14 -7.51 -6.29
CA ASP A 52 -6.95 -8.70 -6.03
C ASP A 52 -7.11 -8.93 -4.53
N PRO A 53 -8.36 -9.02 -4.00
CA PRO A 53 -8.61 -9.16 -2.56
C PRO A 53 -7.94 -10.39 -1.93
N GLU A 54 -7.79 -11.50 -2.66
CA GLU A 54 -7.15 -12.72 -2.12
C GLU A 54 -5.62 -12.55 -2.03
N ILE A 55 -4.99 -11.76 -2.91
CA ILE A 55 -3.58 -11.36 -2.77
C ILE A 55 -3.40 -10.51 -1.51
N VAL A 56 -4.22 -9.46 -1.35
CA VAL A 56 -4.16 -8.57 -0.18
C VAL A 56 -4.39 -9.37 1.11
N LYS A 57 -5.36 -10.26 1.14
CA LYS A 57 -5.64 -11.14 2.28
C LYS A 57 -4.48 -12.11 2.59
N THR A 58 -3.81 -12.61 1.56
CA THR A 58 -2.62 -13.48 1.75
C THR A 58 -1.49 -12.69 2.39
N LEU A 59 -1.22 -11.48 1.91
CA LEU A 59 -0.20 -10.58 2.46
C LEU A 59 -0.56 -10.12 3.88
N TYR A 60 -1.83 -9.79 4.14
CA TYR A 60 -2.32 -9.47 5.48
C TYR A 60 -2.02 -10.60 6.48
N LYS A 61 -2.34 -11.86 6.13
CA LYS A 61 -2.14 -13.03 6.99
C LYS A 61 -0.67 -13.28 7.37
N ILE A 62 0.27 -12.82 6.56
CA ILE A 62 1.71 -12.93 6.84
C ILE A 62 2.32 -11.65 7.39
N GLY A 63 1.49 -10.67 7.79
CA GLY A 63 1.90 -9.47 8.51
C GLY A 63 2.49 -8.36 7.64
N ALA A 64 2.21 -8.34 6.33
CA ALA A 64 2.63 -7.27 5.45
C ALA A 64 1.96 -5.93 5.80
N SER A 65 2.58 -4.84 5.37
CA SER A 65 2.01 -3.49 5.38
C SER A 65 1.61 -3.09 3.96
N PHE A 66 0.80 -2.02 3.81
CA PHE A 66 0.16 -1.67 2.55
C PHE A 66 0.32 -0.20 2.21
N ASP A 67 0.76 0.07 0.97
CA ASP A 67 0.73 1.38 0.33
C ASP A 67 -0.51 1.44 -0.56
N VAL A 68 -1.44 2.34 -0.22
CA VAL A 68 -2.69 2.55 -0.96
C VAL A 68 -2.69 3.93 -1.63
N ALA A 69 -3.23 4.01 -2.84
CA ALA A 69 -3.28 5.22 -3.65
C ALA A 69 -4.71 5.70 -3.95
N SER A 70 -5.72 4.96 -3.51
CA SER A 70 -7.13 5.29 -3.70
C SER A 70 -7.98 4.79 -2.52
N PHE A 71 -9.19 5.37 -2.35
CA PHE A 71 -10.13 4.89 -1.35
C PHE A 71 -10.57 3.44 -1.56
N PRO A 72 -10.87 2.97 -2.79
CA PRO A 72 -11.14 1.55 -3.03
C PRO A 72 -9.99 0.61 -2.59
N GLU A 73 -8.72 0.98 -2.86
CA GLU A 73 -7.58 0.19 -2.39
C GLU A 73 -7.50 0.14 -0.85
N PHE A 74 -7.73 1.28 -0.18
CA PHE A 74 -7.83 1.33 1.28
C PHE A 74 -8.91 0.37 1.78
N MET A 75 -10.09 0.36 1.16
CA MET A 75 -11.20 -0.50 1.56
C MET A 75 -10.89 -1.99 1.36
N ILE A 76 -10.18 -2.38 0.30
CA ILE A 76 -9.73 -3.79 0.11
C ILE A 76 -8.85 -4.24 1.30
N VAL A 77 -7.95 -3.39 1.78
CA VAL A 77 -7.15 -3.69 2.97
C VAL A 77 -8.02 -3.69 4.22
N TYR A 78 -8.89 -2.68 4.38
CA TYR A 78 -9.76 -2.50 5.55
C TYR A 78 -10.71 -3.68 5.75
N GLU A 79 -11.19 -4.33 4.71
CA GLU A 79 -12.04 -5.52 4.79
C GLU A 79 -11.41 -6.66 5.62
N ASN A 80 -10.09 -6.76 5.68
CA ASN A 80 -9.39 -7.77 6.47
C ASN A 80 -9.34 -7.43 7.97
N ILE A 81 -9.55 -6.17 8.33
CA ILE A 81 -9.44 -5.68 9.72
C ILE A 81 -10.75 -5.16 10.31
N LYS A 82 -11.82 -5.05 9.52
CA LYS A 82 -13.09 -4.42 9.93
C LYS A 82 -13.72 -5.03 11.18
N ASN A 83 -13.48 -6.31 11.43
CA ASN A 83 -14.01 -7.06 12.58
C ASN A 83 -13.07 -7.04 13.80
N LEU A 84 -11.90 -6.40 13.72
CA LEU A 84 -11.02 -6.21 14.87
C LEU A 84 -11.64 -5.21 15.86
N PRO A 85 -11.31 -5.31 17.16
CA PRO A 85 -11.61 -4.27 18.11
C PRO A 85 -11.11 -2.90 17.64
N GLU A 86 -11.84 -1.83 17.99
CA GLU A 86 -11.55 -0.48 17.47
C GLU A 86 -10.09 -0.07 17.65
N LYS A 87 -9.53 -0.33 18.83
CA LYS A 87 -8.13 0.00 19.13
C LYS A 87 -7.17 -0.75 18.21
N GLU A 88 -7.30 -2.07 18.08
CA GLU A 88 -6.43 -2.90 17.23
C GLU A 88 -6.54 -2.52 15.77
N ARG A 89 -7.75 -2.19 15.31
CA ARG A 89 -8.00 -1.72 13.95
C ARG A 89 -7.30 -0.38 13.71
N GLN A 90 -7.36 0.56 14.65
CA GLN A 90 -6.70 1.85 14.54
C GLN A 90 -5.18 1.71 14.57
N ASP A 91 -4.65 0.87 15.46
CA ASP A 91 -3.22 0.56 15.55
C ASP A 91 -2.72 -0.05 14.23
N PHE A 92 -3.51 -0.95 13.62
CA PHE A 92 -3.18 -1.51 12.30
C PHE A 92 -3.16 -0.44 11.20
N ILE A 93 -4.16 0.45 11.16
CA ILE A 93 -4.23 1.52 10.16
C ILE A 93 -2.96 2.39 10.24
N TRP A 94 -2.51 2.76 11.43
CA TRP A 94 -1.37 3.65 11.63
C TRP A 94 0.00 2.98 11.44
N ASP A 95 0.12 1.68 11.78
CA ASP A 95 1.38 0.95 11.62
C ASP A 95 1.52 0.30 10.23
N LYS A 96 0.41 -0.15 9.64
CA LYS A 96 0.42 -1.04 8.47
C LYS A 96 -0.17 -0.45 7.20
N ILE A 97 -0.84 0.69 7.23
CA ILE A 97 -1.42 1.30 6.03
C ILE A 97 -0.89 2.72 5.87
N ILE A 98 -0.36 3.04 4.68
CA ILE A 98 -0.01 4.41 4.29
C ILE A 98 -0.75 4.79 3.01
N TYR A 99 -1.44 5.93 3.02
CA TYR A 99 -1.96 6.53 1.81
C TYR A 99 -0.88 7.43 1.21
N ALA A 100 -0.06 6.85 0.33
CA ALA A 100 1.19 7.48 -0.12
C ALA A 100 1.02 8.40 -1.34
N ASN A 101 -0.19 8.55 -1.89
CA ASN A 101 -0.44 9.53 -2.95
C ASN A 101 -0.40 10.95 -2.38
N THR A 102 0.54 11.76 -2.84
CA THR A 102 0.76 13.13 -2.33
C THR A 102 -0.35 14.12 -2.70
N ILE A 103 -1.10 13.87 -3.77
CA ILE A 103 -2.23 14.71 -4.20
C ILE A 103 -3.52 13.88 -4.10
N LYS A 104 -4.46 14.32 -3.27
CA LYS A 104 -5.72 13.62 -3.01
C LYS A 104 -6.92 14.49 -3.38
N GLN A 105 -7.98 13.88 -3.89
CA GLN A 105 -9.26 14.58 -4.10
C GLN A 105 -9.91 14.86 -2.74
N THR A 106 -10.59 16.01 -2.62
CA THR A 106 -11.33 16.40 -1.41
C THR A 106 -12.36 15.35 -1.00
N LYS A 107 -13.08 14.79 -1.99
CA LYS A 107 -14.03 13.71 -1.77
C LYS A 107 -13.35 12.50 -1.09
N THR A 108 -12.21 12.07 -1.62
CA THR A 108 -11.45 10.94 -1.06
C THR A 108 -10.98 11.20 0.37
N LEU A 109 -10.56 12.44 0.66
CA LEU A 109 -10.20 12.83 2.03
C LEU A 109 -11.38 12.72 2.98
N GLY A 110 -12.57 13.22 2.58
CA GLY A 110 -13.78 13.09 3.39
C GLY A 110 -14.22 11.63 3.60
N GLU A 111 -14.08 10.78 2.57
CA GLU A 111 -14.36 9.35 2.68
C GLU A 111 -13.39 8.62 3.62
N LEU A 112 -12.13 9.06 3.71
CA LEU A 112 -11.10 8.49 4.57
C LEU A 112 -11.17 8.97 6.02
N ASP A 113 -11.68 10.17 6.30
CA ASP A 113 -11.64 10.80 7.62
C ASP A 113 -12.20 9.93 8.76
N PRO A 114 -13.33 9.20 8.61
CA PRO A 114 -13.86 8.32 9.66
C PRO A 114 -12.88 7.21 10.09
N TYR A 115 -11.92 6.87 9.24
CA TYR A 115 -10.93 5.81 9.49
C TYR A 115 -9.65 6.35 10.13
N LYS A 116 -9.50 7.68 10.29
CA LYS A 116 -8.31 8.33 10.83
C LYS A 116 -7.03 7.82 10.16
N PRO A 117 -6.88 7.97 8.84
CA PRO A 117 -5.81 7.36 8.05
C PRO A 117 -4.45 8.02 8.32
N LEU A 118 -3.37 7.34 7.90
CA LEU A 118 -2.06 7.96 7.74
C LEU A 118 -1.90 8.38 6.27
N VAL A 119 -1.71 9.67 6.00
CA VAL A 119 -1.66 10.23 4.64
C VAL A 119 -0.38 11.03 4.40
N THR A 120 0.14 10.98 3.17
CA THR A 120 1.32 11.76 2.79
C THR A 120 0.94 13.12 2.22
N TYR A 121 1.83 14.11 2.40
CA TYR A 121 1.78 15.40 1.73
C TYR A 121 3.19 15.88 1.39
N ASP A 122 3.33 16.82 0.47
CA ASP A 122 4.61 17.41 0.07
C ASP A 122 4.56 18.91 -0.21
N ASN A 123 3.41 19.55 0.05
CA ASN A 123 3.23 21.00 -0.06
C ASN A 123 2.18 21.50 0.93
N ILE A 124 2.22 22.82 1.17
CA ILE A 124 1.36 23.47 2.17
C ILE A 124 -0.12 23.47 1.78
N ASP A 125 -0.44 23.53 0.49
CA ASP A 125 -1.84 23.59 0.04
C ASP A 125 -2.52 22.22 0.20
N GLU A 126 -1.77 21.13 -0.03
CA GLU A 126 -2.26 19.79 0.29
C GLU A 126 -2.47 19.61 1.79
N LEU A 127 -1.54 20.13 2.63
CA LEU A 127 -1.69 20.07 4.08
C LEU A 127 -2.93 20.83 4.57
N LYS A 128 -3.21 22.02 4.02
CA LYS A 128 -4.42 22.79 4.33
C LYS A 128 -5.68 22.02 3.92
N LYS A 129 -5.68 21.43 2.73
CA LYS A 129 -6.77 20.59 2.24
C LYS A 129 -7.02 19.36 3.12
N ILE A 130 -5.96 18.68 3.58
CA ILE A 130 -6.08 17.58 4.53
C ILE A 130 -6.71 18.07 5.84
N LYS A 131 -6.22 19.20 6.39
CA LYS A 131 -6.77 19.78 7.61
C LYS A 131 -8.26 20.10 7.51
N GLU A 132 -8.72 20.54 6.34
CA GLU A 132 -10.12 20.90 6.09
C GLU A 132 -11.01 19.67 5.89
N HIS A 133 -10.55 18.67 5.13
CA HIS A 133 -11.40 17.57 4.67
C HIS A 133 -11.11 16.21 5.32
N CYS A 134 -10.01 16.08 6.06
CA CYS A 134 -9.63 14.87 6.80
C CYS A 134 -8.90 15.23 8.10
N PRO A 135 -9.54 16.01 9.00
CA PRO A 135 -8.89 16.57 10.18
C PRO A 135 -8.38 15.53 11.19
N HIS A 136 -8.88 14.29 11.12
CA HIS A 136 -8.46 13.20 12.01
C HIS A 136 -7.30 12.37 11.44
N ALA A 137 -6.79 12.71 10.25
CA ALA A 137 -5.66 11.99 9.65
C ALA A 137 -4.34 12.26 10.37
N GLY A 138 -3.52 11.23 10.50
CA GLY A 138 -2.08 11.39 10.71
C GLY A 138 -1.41 11.84 9.40
N VAL A 139 -0.40 12.69 9.49
CA VAL A 139 0.27 13.26 8.31
C VAL A 139 1.74 12.89 8.25
N VAL A 140 2.21 12.53 7.05
CA VAL A 140 3.61 12.20 6.77
C VAL A 140 4.14 13.13 5.67
N LEU A 141 5.16 13.92 5.99
CA LEU A 141 5.80 14.78 5.01
C LEU A 141 6.69 13.94 4.08
N ARG A 142 6.42 14.00 2.78
CA ARG A 142 7.29 13.46 1.75
C ARG A 142 8.31 14.51 1.35
N ILE A 143 9.60 14.22 1.55
CA ILE A 143 10.71 15.10 1.20
C ILE A 143 11.39 14.64 -0.09
N ARG A 144 11.91 15.61 -0.85
CA ARG A 144 12.75 15.36 -2.02
C ARG A 144 14.18 15.05 -1.56
N VAL A 145 14.71 13.93 -2.06
CA VAL A 145 16.12 13.56 -1.86
C VAL A 145 16.84 13.50 -3.22
N PRO A 146 18.16 13.71 -3.27
CA PRO A 146 18.94 13.57 -4.51
C PRO A 146 18.79 12.17 -5.10
N ASN A 147 18.68 12.08 -6.42
CA ASN A 147 18.56 10.83 -7.18
C ASN A 147 19.90 10.32 -7.73
N THR A 148 21.00 10.68 -7.13
CA THR A 148 22.34 10.30 -7.60
C THR A 148 22.48 8.77 -7.68
N GLY A 149 22.69 8.23 -8.89
CA GLY A 149 22.81 6.79 -9.13
C GLY A 149 21.49 6.04 -9.34
N SER A 150 20.35 6.72 -9.35
CA SER A 150 19.06 6.11 -9.65
C SER A 150 18.82 5.99 -11.17
N MET A 151 18.34 4.83 -11.63
CA MET A 151 17.95 4.62 -13.05
C MET A 151 16.70 5.41 -13.43
N VAL A 152 15.86 5.78 -12.47
CA VAL A 152 14.62 6.55 -12.66
C VAL A 152 14.57 7.70 -11.66
N GLU A 153 14.41 8.92 -12.16
CA GLU A 153 14.29 10.12 -11.32
C GLU A 153 12.89 10.25 -10.69
N LEU A 154 12.68 9.61 -9.56
CA LEU A 154 11.40 9.70 -8.81
C LEU A 154 11.23 11.05 -8.11
N SER A 155 12.33 11.75 -7.79
CA SER A 155 12.30 13.06 -7.14
C SER A 155 11.94 14.22 -8.07
N SER A 156 11.82 14.00 -9.39
CA SER A 156 11.44 15.05 -10.34
C SER A 156 9.97 15.48 -10.21
N LYS A 157 9.09 14.59 -9.72
CA LYS A 157 7.63 14.83 -9.68
C LYS A 157 7.10 15.22 -8.30
N PHE A 158 7.64 14.66 -7.22
CA PHE A 158 7.06 14.76 -5.88
C PHE A 158 8.11 14.97 -4.80
N GLY A 159 7.65 15.45 -3.66
CA GLY A 159 8.44 15.69 -2.47
C GLY A 159 8.77 17.16 -2.27
N ALA A 160 8.57 17.65 -1.04
CA ALA A 160 8.90 19.02 -0.63
C ALA A 160 10.41 19.26 -0.68
N LEU A 161 10.81 20.45 -1.13
CA LEU A 161 12.19 20.89 -0.96
C LEU A 161 12.45 21.20 0.52
N ARG A 162 13.72 21.11 0.95
CA ARG A 162 14.10 21.41 2.34
C ARG A 162 13.55 22.76 2.84
N ARG A 163 13.55 23.80 2.00
CA ARG A 163 13.02 25.13 2.33
C ARG A 163 11.49 25.20 2.42
N GLU A 164 10.78 24.19 1.94
CA GLU A 164 9.30 24.09 1.93
C GLU A 164 8.80 23.21 3.07
N ALA A 165 9.72 22.51 3.75
CA ALA A 165 9.42 21.57 4.83
C ALA A 165 9.40 22.23 6.24
N PHE A 166 9.78 23.53 6.32
CA PHE A 166 9.88 24.30 7.58
C PHE A 166 9.22 25.66 7.45
#